data_0987fcdb7dfd5c945d49cea1cd68c742
#
_entry.id   0987fcdb7dfd5c945d49cea1cd68c742
#
_cell.length_a   1.000
_cell.length_b   1.000
_cell.length_c   1.000
_cell.angle_alpha   90.00
_cell.angle_beta   90.00
_cell.angle_gamma   90.00
#
_symmetry.space_group_name_H-M   'P 1'
#
loop_
_entity.id
_entity.type
_entity.pdbx_description
1 polymer ?
#
loop_
_entity_poly.entity_id
_entity_poly.type
_entity_poly.pdbx_seq_one_letter_code
_entity_poly.pdbx_strand_id
1 'polypeptide(L)'
;LYGAIHPDDRERFQKIFETALQREMKGTAEYRLRQGGKESGKYAYFRTCYQSIADYDGKISHIIGRSYDISTERAVREKLLREVQLDPLTRIYNKTASGEIVDAFLEKSTQGTHVLYVIDIDDFKKINDTFGHTVGDMVISDIATLIREQFTDEAVVGRVGGDEFMVFVKDTSLQEAEAKAEQLCTNVQKTLSGDGAVIVVT
;
A
#
# COMPACT_ATOMS: atom_id res chain seq x y z
N LEU A 1 5.02 27.88 17.61
CA LEU A 1 4.29 26.73 17.05
C LEU A 1 4.57 26.54 15.54
N TYR A 2 4.44 27.62 14.74
CA TYR A 2 4.54 27.57 13.27
C TYR A 2 5.86 26.94 12.76
N GLY A 3 7.00 27.26 13.35
CA GLY A 3 8.31 26.69 12.99
C GLY A 3 8.46 25.19 13.30
N ALA A 4 7.60 24.62 14.14
CA ALA A 4 7.60 23.21 14.45
C ALA A 4 6.68 22.38 13.51
N ILE A 5 5.81 23.04 12.73
CA ILE A 5 4.98 22.38 11.72
C ILE A 5 5.85 21.93 10.55
N HIS A 6 5.57 20.72 10.03
CA HIS A 6 6.26 20.20 8.84
C HIS A 6 6.16 21.18 7.67
N PRO A 7 7.23 21.40 6.90
CA PRO A 7 7.23 22.38 5.80
C PRO A 7 6.04 22.28 4.87
N ASP A 8 5.70 21.07 4.41
CA ASP A 8 4.59 20.84 3.46
C ASP A 8 3.21 21.19 4.04
N ASP A 9 3.05 21.16 5.37
CA ASP A 9 1.77 21.40 6.03
C ASP A 9 1.58 22.89 6.40
N ARG A 10 2.64 23.71 6.33
CA ARG A 10 2.63 25.10 6.79
C ARG A 10 1.66 25.99 6.04
N GLU A 11 1.70 25.94 4.70
CA GLU A 11 0.83 26.79 3.88
C GLU A 11 -0.65 26.50 4.12
N ARG A 12 -1.01 25.21 4.15
CA ARG A 12 -2.37 24.79 4.45
C ARG A 12 -2.82 25.20 5.85
N PHE A 13 -1.95 25.03 6.84
CA PHE A 13 -2.23 25.42 8.23
C PHE A 13 -2.41 26.92 8.35
N GLN A 14 -1.55 27.71 7.71
CA GLN A 14 -1.63 29.17 7.69
C GLN A 14 -2.94 29.67 7.08
N LYS A 15 -3.34 29.15 5.94
CA LYS A 15 -4.60 29.47 5.26
C LYS A 15 -5.82 29.24 6.15
N ILE A 16 -5.85 28.09 6.85
CA ILE A 16 -6.92 27.76 7.80
C ILE A 16 -6.96 28.79 8.92
N PHE A 17 -5.81 29.12 9.50
CA PHE A 17 -5.70 30.04 10.63
C PHE A 17 -6.09 31.47 10.24
N GLU A 18 -5.63 31.96 9.09
CA GLU A 18 -5.99 33.26 8.54
C GLU A 18 -7.50 33.37 8.29
N THR A 19 -8.11 32.32 7.74
CA THR A 19 -9.57 32.30 7.52
C THR A 19 -10.34 32.31 8.86
N ALA A 20 -9.86 31.58 9.87
CA ALA A 20 -10.45 31.53 11.19
C ALA A 20 -10.35 32.87 11.96
N LEU A 21 -9.40 33.74 11.60
CA LEU A 21 -9.29 35.09 12.14
C LEU A 21 -10.24 36.10 11.49
N GLN A 22 -10.82 35.79 10.33
CA GLN A 22 -11.67 36.71 9.58
C GLN A 22 -13.16 36.53 9.82
N ARG A 23 -13.58 35.32 10.23
CA ARG A 23 -14.99 34.98 10.46
C ARG A 23 -15.15 33.89 11.49
N GLU A 24 -16.32 33.87 12.12
CA GLU A 24 -16.69 32.77 13.00
C GLU A 24 -16.74 31.46 12.22
N MET A 25 -16.00 30.48 12.67
CA MET A 25 -15.98 29.13 12.10
C MET A 25 -15.55 28.07 13.11
N LYS A 26 -16.00 26.85 12.85
CA LYS A 26 -15.51 25.63 13.50
C LYS A 26 -14.84 24.78 12.44
N GLY A 27 -13.76 24.09 12.82
CA GLY A 27 -13.08 23.22 11.90
C GLY A 27 -12.12 22.26 12.56
N THR A 28 -11.53 21.43 11.70
CA THR A 28 -10.50 20.48 12.11
C THR A 28 -9.32 20.61 11.15
N ALA A 29 -8.12 20.65 11.69
CA ALA A 29 -6.88 20.66 10.93
C ALA A 29 -5.98 19.50 11.38
N GLU A 30 -5.48 18.73 10.42
CA GLU A 30 -4.45 17.72 10.66
C GLU A 30 -3.13 18.21 10.08
N TYR A 31 -2.06 18.06 10.83
CA TYR A 31 -0.73 18.48 10.45
C TYR A 31 0.33 17.68 11.21
N ARG A 32 1.53 17.68 10.66
CA ARG A 32 2.71 17.07 11.30
C ARG A 32 3.42 18.12 12.17
N LEU A 33 3.68 17.74 13.41
CA LEU A 33 4.41 18.58 14.37
C LEU A 33 5.72 17.90 14.75
N ARG A 34 6.82 18.64 14.74
CA ARG A 34 8.14 18.12 15.09
C ARG A 34 8.20 17.76 16.57
N GLN A 35 8.75 16.57 16.85
CA GLN A 35 9.02 16.09 18.19
C GLN A 35 10.52 16.17 18.51
N GLY A 36 10.88 16.34 19.79
CA GLY A 36 12.25 16.19 20.24
C GLY A 36 13.22 17.34 19.92
N GLY A 37 12.73 18.57 19.75
CA GLY A 37 13.58 19.76 19.54
C GLY A 37 13.86 20.10 18.06
N LYS A 38 14.67 21.17 17.84
CA LYS A 38 14.86 21.74 16.49
C LYS A 38 15.63 20.83 15.52
N GLU A 39 16.49 19.96 16.05
CA GLU A 39 17.35 19.07 15.25
C GLU A 39 16.75 17.69 15.01
N SER A 40 15.63 17.37 15.67
CA SER A 40 14.94 16.10 15.49
C SER A 40 14.17 16.11 14.16
N GLY A 41 14.53 15.22 13.24
CA GLY A 41 13.77 14.97 12.00
C GLY A 41 12.45 14.20 12.23
N LYS A 42 12.07 13.91 13.47
CA LYS A 42 10.87 13.13 13.79
C LYS A 42 9.64 14.02 13.87
N TYR A 43 8.56 13.59 13.24
CA TYR A 43 7.26 14.26 13.25
C TYR A 43 6.19 13.33 13.80
N ALA A 44 5.25 13.90 14.57
CA ALA A 44 4.02 13.26 14.99
C ALA A 44 2.83 13.91 14.30
N TYR A 45 1.75 13.17 14.12
CA TYR A 45 0.52 13.66 13.51
C TYR A 45 -0.42 14.18 14.58
N PHE A 46 -0.85 15.43 14.41
CA PHE A 46 -1.80 16.09 15.31
C PHE A 46 -3.09 16.44 14.56
N ARG A 47 -4.21 16.28 15.26
CA ARG A 47 -5.52 16.80 14.85
C ARG A 47 -5.93 17.88 15.82
N THR A 48 -6.17 19.08 15.33
CA THR A 48 -6.67 20.22 16.12
C THR A 48 -8.09 20.52 15.71
N CYS A 49 -9.02 20.38 16.67
CA CYS A 49 -10.36 20.90 16.53
C CYS A 49 -10.37 22.32 17.04
N TYR A 50 -10.82 23.28 16.24
CA TYR A 50 -10.77 24.71 16.60
C TYR A 50 -12.13 25.40 16.37
N GLN A 51 -12.32 26.50 17.08
CA GLN A 51 -13.44 27.39 16.93
C GLN A 51 -12.97 28.83 17.12
N SER A 52 -13.34 29.72 16.19
CA SER A 52 -13.18 31.17 16.35
C SER A 52 -14.35 31.74 17.13
N ILE A 53 -14.08 32.74 17.96
CA ILE A 53 -15.04 33.40 18.83
C ILE A 53 -14.98 34.90 18.51
N ALA A 54 -16.14 35.47 18.18
CA ALA A 54 -16.28 36.90 17.98
C ALA A 54 -16.52 37.63 19.31
N ASP A 55 -16.15 38.89 19.37
CA ASP A 55 -16.54 39.82 20.39
C ASP A 55 -17.94 40.41 20.14
N TYR A 56 -18.34 41.38 20.96
CA TYR A 56 -19.66 42.04 20.88
C TYR A 56 -19.84 42.86 19.57
N ASP A 57 -18.72 43.24 18.94
CA ASP A 57 -18.72 43.99 17.68
C ASP A 57 -18.67 43.07 16.43
N GLY A 58 -18.73 41.75 16.64
CA GLY A 58 -18.67 40.74 15.57
C GLY A 58 -17.28 40.50 15.03
N LYS A 59 -16.22 41.03 15.66
CA LYS A 59 -14.83 40.82 15.28
C LYS A 59 -14.27 39.62 16.00
N ILE A 60 -13.51 38.77 15.29
CA ILE A 60 -12.90 37.61 15.92
C ILE A 60 -11.87 38.06 16.97
N SER A 61 -12.12 37.72 18.21
CA SER A 61 -11.27 38.06 19.37
C SER A 61 -10.34 36.91 19.74
N HIS A 62 -10.79 35.67 19.57
CA HIS A 62 -10.06 34.49 19.99
C HIS A 62 -10.28 33.31 19.03
N ILE A 63 -9.27 32.43 18.95
CA ILE A 63 -9.42 31.09 18.40
C ILE A 63 -9.08 30.12 19.52
N ILE A 64 -10.05 29.28 19.88
CA ILE A 64 -9.86 28.21 20.88
C ILE A 64 -9.74 26.90 20.13
N GLY A 65 -8.74 26.09 20.50
CA GLY A 65 -8.56 24.77 19.88
C GLY A 65 -8.02 23.75 20.86
N ARG A 66 -8.32 22.49 20.58
CA ARG A 66 -7.77 21.35 21.27
C ARG A 66 -7.09 20.44 20.29
N SER A 67 -5.82 20.14 20.57
CA SER A 67 -4.98 19.27 19.73
C SER A 67 -4.84 17.89 20.36
N TYR A 68 -4.90 16.87 19.52
CA TYR A 68 -4.72 15.47 19.88
C TYR A 68 -3.60 14.90 19.03
N ASP A 69 -2.72 14.12 19.65
CA ASP A 69 -1.80 13.27 18.90
C ASP A 69 -2.57 12.08 18.31
N ILE A 70 -2.58 11.98 16.99
CA ILE A 70 -3.27 10.93 16.23
C ILE A 70 -2.30 9.95 15.57
N SER A 71 -1.01 9.98 15.95
CA SER A 71 0.02 9.13 15.32
C SER A 71 -0.29 7.65 15.48
N THR A 72 -0.73 7.23 16.67
CA THR A 72 -1.13 5.85 16.92
C THR A 72 -2.40 5.47 16.15
N GLU A 73 -3.42 6.34 16.14
CA GLU A 73 -4.66 6.13 15.37
C GLU A 73 -4.34 5.91 13.88
N ARG A 74 -3.47 6.76 13.31
CA ARG A 74 -3.05 6.64 11.91
C ARG A 74 -2.26 5.37 11.64
N ALA A 75 -1.30 5.03 12.48
CA ALA A 75 -0.50 3.81 12.33
C ALA A 75 -1.38 2.53 12.36
N VAL A 76 -2.33 2.48 13.28
CA VAL A 76 -3.30 1.37 13.35
C VAL A 76 -4.17 1.33 12.10
N ARG A 77 -4.69 2.47 11.66
CA ARG A 77 -5.50 2.56 10.44
C ARG A 77 -4.73 2.13 9.20
N GLU A 78 -3.50 2.60 9.03
CA GLU A 78 -2.63 2.20 7.92
C GLU A 78 -2.33 0.70 7.94
N LYS A 79 -2.08 0.15 9.14
CA LYS A 79 -1.89 -1.30 9.31
C LYS A 79 -3.13 -2.08 8.89
N LEU A 80 -4.31 -1.67 9.36
CA LEU A 80 -5.57 -2.32 8.99
C LEU A 80 -5.85 -2.24 7.49
N LEU A 81 -5.59 -1.09 6.87
CA LEU A 81 -5.74 -0.94 5.42
C LEU A 81 -4.79 -1.87 4.65
N ARG A 82 -3.54 -2.00 5.09
CA ARG A 82 -2.60 -2.97 4.49
C ARG A 82 -3.07 -4.41 4.67
N GLU A 83 -3.56 -4.78 5.84
CA GLU A 83 -4.08 -6.14 6.09
C GLU A 83 -5.28 -6.47 5.17
N VAL A 84 -6.14 -5.51 4.89
CA VAL A 84 -7.28 -5.68 3.96
C VAL A 84 -6.81 -5.81 2.50
N GLN A 85 -5.65 -5.26 2.14
CA GLN A 85 -5.10 -5.31 0.78
C GLN A 85 -4.34 -6.60 0.47
N LEU A 86 -3.95 -7.35 1.48
CA LEU A 86 -3.15 -8.57 1.28
C LEU A 86 -4.02 -9.83 1.30
N ASP A 87 -3.61 -10.82 0.52
CA ASP A 87 -4.11 -12.19 0.64
C ASP A 87 -3.59 -12.81 1.96
N PRO A 88 -4.46 -13.40 2.78
CA PRO A 88 -4.08 -13.87 4.12
C PRO A 88 -3.08 -15.05 4.09
N LEU A 89 -3.13 -15.87 3.04
CA LEU A 89 -2.26 -17.04 2.90
C LEU A 89 -0.87 -16.65 2.38
N THR A 90 -0.82 -15.85 1.32
CA THR A 90 0.41 -15.57 0.58
C THR A 90 1.08 -14.24 0.97
N ARG A 91 0.34 -13.34 1.59
CA ARG A 91 0.81 -12.01 2.00
C ARG A 91 1.26 -11.10 0.84
N ILE A 92 0.93 -11.46 -0.41
CA ILE A 92 0.95 -10.57 -1.57
C ILE A 92 -0.40 -9.85 -1.70
N TYR A 93 -0.54 -8.93 -2.64
CA TYR A 93 -1.82 -8.24 -2.83
C TYR A 93 -2.94 -9.24 -3.16
N ASN A 94 -4.14 -9.00 -2.64
CA ASN A 94 -5.33 -9.72 -3.08
C ASN A 94 -5.84 -9.18 -4.43
N LYS A 95 -6.82 -9.87 -5.02
CA LYS A 95 -7.42 -9.53 -6.31
C LYS A 95 -7.85 -8.06 -6.42
N THR A 96 -8.55 -7.57 -5.41
CA THR A 96 -9.09 -6.19 -5.42
C THR A 96 -7.96 -5.18 -5.38
N ALA A 97 -7.05 -5.30 -4.42
CA ALA A 97 -5.96 -4.34 -4.25
C ALA A 97 -4.99 -4.33 -5.45
N SER A 98 -4.65 -5.50 -6.01
CA SER A 98 -3.78 -5.56 -7.19
C SER A 98 -4.42 -4.89 -8.40
N GLY A 99 -5.73 -5.12 -8.64
CA GLY A 99 -6.47 -4.46 -9.70
C GLY A 99 -6.52 -2.95 -9.54
N GLU A 100 -6.91 -2.44 -8.36
CA GLU A 100 -6.96 -1.01 -8.07
C GLU A 100 -5.60 -0.31 -8.24
N ILE A 101 -4.50 -0.96 -7.84
CA ILE A 101 -3.15 -0.40 -8.00
C ILE A 101 -2.77 -0.30 -9.48
N VAL A 102 -3.06 -1.34 -10.26
CA VAL A 102 -2.77 -1.36 -11.70
C VAL A 102 -3.62 -0.33 -12.44
N ASP A 103 -4.92 -0.28 -12.17
CA ASP A 103 -5.85 0.68 -12.78
C ASP A 103 -5.42 2.13 -12.48
N ALA A 104 -5.14 2.44 -11.22
CA ALA A 104 -4.67 3.77 -10.82
C ALA A 104 -3.31 4.17 -11.43
N PHE A 105 -2.47 3.19 -11.77
CA PHE A 105 -1.24 3.44 -12.51
C PHE A 105 -1.54 3.71 -13.99
N LEU A 106 -2.35 2.88 -14.64
CA LEU A 106 -2.67 3.00 -16.06
C LEU A 106 -3.44 4.28 -16.39
N GLU A 107 -4.30 4.76 -15.49
CA GLU A 107 -4.99 6.05 -15.63
C GLU A 107 -4.02 7.26 -15.70
N LYS A 108 -2.86 7.15 -15.06
CA LYS A 108 -1.86 8.23 -15.00
C LYS A 108 -0.73 8.07 -16.01
N SER A 109 -0.46 6.84 -16.43
CA SER A 109 0.62 6.51 -17.36
C SER A 109 0.07 6.52 -18.78
N THR A 110 0.53 7.48 -19.58
CA THR A 110 0.15 7.61 -21.00
C THR A 110 1.23 7.10 -21.96
N GLN A 111 2.39 6.69 -21.44
CA GLN A 111 3.56 6.26 -22.23
C GLN A 111 4.27 5.11 -21.47
N GLY A 112 5.02 4.32 -22.23
CA GLY A 112 5.77 3.18 -21.72
C GLY A 112 5.19 1.84 -22.17
N THR A 113 5.99 0.79 -22.07
CA THR A 113 5.56 -0.59 -22.28
C THR A 113 5.48 -1.27 -20.93
N HIS A 114 4.31 -1.80 -20.60
CA HIS A 114 4.07 -2.48 -19.36
C HIS A 114 3.63 -3.91 -19.65
N VAL A 115 3.94 -4.86 -18.79
CA VAL A 115 3.61 -6.26 -18.98
C VAL A 115 2.80 -6.76 -17.81
N LEU A 116 1.71 -7.45 -18.10
CA LEU A 116 0.91 -8.20 -17.16
C LEU A 116 1.14 -9.69 -17.40
N TYR A 117 1.64 -10.37 -16.36
CA TYR A 117 1.68 -11.83 -16.33
C TYR A 117 0.43 -12.33 -15.64
N VAL A 118 -0.14 -13.38 -16.19
CA VAL A 118 -1.16 -14.21 -15.54
C VAL A 118 -0.53 -15.58 -15.36
N ILE A 119 -0.54 -16.08 -14.13
CA ILE A 119 0.17 -17.29 -13.73
C ILE A 119 -0.85 -18.21 -13.07
N ASP A 120 -0.87 -19.47 -13.47
CA ASP A 120 -1.74 -20.50 -12.93
C ASP A 120 -0.91 -21.73 -12.55
N ILE A 121 -1.35 -22.48 -11.52
CA ILE A 121 -0.66 -23.70 -11.09
C ILE A 121 -1.30 -24.91 -11.79
N ASP A 122 -0.57 -25.50 -12.71
CA ASP A 122 -1.04 -26.68 -13.42
C ASP A 122 -1.43 -27.82 -12.50
N ASP A 123 -2.59 -28.42 -12.79
CA ASP A 123 -3.09 -29.57 -12.06
C ASP A 123 -3.24 -29.37 -10.53
N PHE A 124 -3.37 -28.11 -10.04
CA PHE A 124 -3.46 -27.79 -8.61
C PHE A 124 -4.51 -28.63 -7.87
N LYS A 125 -5.63 -28.91 -8.52
CA LYS A 125 -6.65 -29.80 -7.97
C LYS A 125 -6.10 -31.19 -7.66
N LYS A 126 -5.24 -31.75 -8.51
CA LYS A 126 -4.64 -33.08 -8.27
C LYS A 126 -3.73 -33.06 -7.06
N ILE A 127 -3.02 -31.93 -6.81
CA ILE A 127 -2.18 -31.76 -5.63
C ILE A 127 -3.08 -31.83 -4.39
N ASN A 128 -4.17 -31.07 -4.35
CA ASN A 128 -5.11 -31.08 -3.25
C ASN A 128 -5.76 -32.46 -3.03
N ASP A 129 -6.18 -33.12 -4.10
CA ASP A 129 -6.82 -34.43 -4.05
C ASP A 129 -5.85 -35.54 -3.56
N THR A 130 -4.56 -35.39 -3.85
CA THR A 130 -3.53 -36.40 -3.51
C THR A 130 -2.92 -36.17 -2.13
N PHE A 131 -2.59 -34.91 -1.80
CA PHE A 131 -1.81 -34.55 -0.61
C PHE A 131 -2.59 -33.75 0.44
N GLY A 132 -3.83 -33.38 0.11
CA GLY A 132 -4.70 -32.57 0.99
C GLY A 132 -4.47 -31.06 0.86
N HIS A 133 -5.47 -30.29 1.29
CA HIS A 133 -5.48 -28.81 1.17
C HIS A 133 -4.31 -28.12 1.90
N THR A 134 -3.83 -28.71 3.01
CA THR A 134 -2.67 -28.13 3.73
C THR A 134 -1.41 -28.09 2.88
N VAL A 135 -1.17 -29.15 2.08
CA VAL A 135 -0.03 -29.19 1.14
C VAL A 135 -0.27 -28.24 -0.01
N GLY A 136 -1.51 -28.15 -0.52
CA GLY A 136 -1.87 -27.15 -1.53
C GLY A 136 -1.63 -25.72 -1.05
N ASP A 137 -1.99 -25.39 0.18
CA ASP A 137 -1.74 -24.07 0.77
C ASP A 137 -0.23 -23.77 0.90
N MET A 138 0.60 -24.77 1.24
CA MET A 138 2.06 -24.62 1.25
C MET A 138 2.58 -24.32 -0.16
N VAL A 139 2.15 -25.08 -1.17
CA VAL A 139 2.54 -24.85 -2.58
C VAL A 139 2.19 -23.45 -3.05
N ILE A 140 0.97 -22.97 -2.76
CA ILE A 140 0.56 -21.61 -3.08
C ILE A 140 1.47 -20.58 -2.40
N SER A 141 1.81 -20.78 -1.14
CA SER A 141 2.67 -19.87 -0.38
C SER A 141 4.11 -19.84 -0.90
N ASP A 142 4.65 -20.99 -1.29
CA ASP A 142 5.99 -21.13 -1.84
C ASP A 142 6.08 -20.46 -3.22
N ILE A 143 5.09 -20.67 -4.09
CA ILE A 143 5.02 -20.01 -5.40
C ILE A 143 4.89 -18.50 -5.25
N ALA A 144 4.04 -18.01 -4.35
CA ALA A 144 3.93 -16.58 -4.07
C ALA A 144 5.26 -15.98 -3.61
N THR A 145 6.02 -16.72 -2.81
CA THR A 145 7.35 -16.30 -2.33
C THR A 145 8.34 -16.23 -3.49
N LEU A 146 8.39 -17.26 -4.35
CA LEU A 146 9.25 -17.28 -5.54
C LEU A 146 8.92 -16.12 -6.50
N ILE A 147 7.64 -15.85 -6.75
CA ILE A 147 7.21 -14.73 -7.58
C ILE A 147 7.70 -13.41 -6.98
N ARG A 148 7.50 -13.20 -5.67
CA ARG A 148 7.92 -11.97 -5.00
C ARG A 148 9.43 -11.77 -4.99
N GLU A 149 10.21 -12.85 -4.86
CA GLU A 149 11.67 -12.79 -4.88
C GLU A 149 12.23 -12.49 -6.27
N GLN A 150 11.54 -12.96 -7.32
CA GLN A 150 11.98 -12.75 -8.70
C GLN A 150 11.60 -11.37 -9.25
N PHE A 151 10.47 -10.83 -8.84
CA PHE A 151 10.02 -9.53 -9.27
C PHE A 151 10.30 -8.49 -8.17
N THR A 152 10.97 -7.41 -8.56
CA THR A 152 11.40 -6.33 -7.64
C THR A 152 10.22 -5.60 -7.01
N ASP A 153 10.50 -4.78 -5.98
CA ASP A 153 9.51 -3.96 -5.25
C ASP A 153 8.69 -3.01 -6.16
N GLU A 154 9.11 -2.78 -7.40
CA GLU A 154 8.38 -1.95 -8.39
C GLU A 154 7.26 -2.71 -9.09
N ALA A 155 7.24 -4.05 -9.01
CA ALA A 155 6.18 -4.86 -9.57
C ALA A 155 4.99 -4.98 -8.62
N VAL A 156 3.78 -5.04 -9.19
CA VAL A 156 2.56 -5.37 -8.43
C VAL A 156 2.35 -6.87 -8.52
N VAL A 157 2.51 -7.57 -7.41
CA VAL A 157 2.31 -9.02 -7.32
C VAL A 157 1.03 -9.29 -6.54
N GLY A 158 0.10 -10.03 -7.14
CA GLY A 158 -1.21 -10.30 -6.55
C GLY A 158 -1.68 -11.74 -6.77
N ARG A 159 -2.48 -12.26 -5.81
CA ARG A 159 -3.25 -13.50 -5.97
C ARG A 159 -4.67 -13.14 -6.38
N VAL A 160 -5.10 -13.62 -7.54
CA VAL A 160 -6.38 -13.24 -8.15
C VAL A 160 -7.44 -14.33 -8.12
N GLY A 161 -7.02 -15.56 -7.86
CA GLY A 161 -7.87 -16.74 -7.75
C GLY A 161 -7.35 -17.72 -6.69
N GLY A 162 -7.87 -18.94 -6.69
CA GLY A 162 -7.43 -20.00 -5.79
C GLY A 162 -5.95 -20.34 -5.99
N ASP A 163 -5.57 -20.61 -7.21
CA ASP A 163 -4.24 -20.99 -7.70
C ASP A 163 -3.70 -20.03 -8.76
N GLU A 164 -4.41 -18.90 -8.98
CA GLU A 164 -4.08 -17.90 -9.97
C GLU A 164 -3.36 -16.69 -9.37
N PHE A 165 -2.29 -16.26 -10.04
CA PHE A 165 -1.52 -15.08 -9.67
C PHE A 165 -1.44 -14.08 -10.82
N MET A 166 -1.19 -12.83 -10.49
CA MET A 166 -0.85 -11.80 -11.46
C MET A 166 0.42 -11.08 -11.05
N VAL A 167 1.22 -10.68 -12.05
CA VAL A 167 2.35 -9.78 -11.85
C VAL A 167 2.29 -8.68 -12.88
N PHE A 168 2.22 -7.43 -12.44
CA PHE A 168 2.28 -6.27 -13.32
C PHE A 168 3.63 -5.59 -13.18
N VAL A 169 4.37 -5.48 -14.29
CA VAL A 169 5.70 -4.85 -14.35
C VAL A 169 5.63 -3.62 -15.25
N LYS A 170 6.14 -2.50 -14.72
CA LYS A 170 6.18 -1.21 -15.43
C LYS A 170 7.46 -1.10 -16.24
N ASP A 171 7.40 -0.32 -17.32
CA ASP A 171 8.55 0.13 -18.12
C ASP A 171 9.54 -1.00 -18.45
N THR A 172 9.02 -2.13 -18.96
CA THR A 172 9.81 -3.30 -19.32
C THR A 172 9.58 -3.68 -20.79
N SER A 173 10.60 -4.22 -21.44
CA SER A 173 10.49 -4.73 -22.78
C SER A 173 9.87 -6.13 -22.82
N LEU A 174 9.29 -6.52 -23.97
CA LEU A 174 8.74 -7.86 -24.15
C LEU A 174 9.82 -8.95 -23.96
N GLN A 175 11.02 -8.70 -24.46
CA GLN A 175 12.14 -9.66 -24.33
C GLN A 175 12.55 -9.88 -22.87
N GLU A 176 12.63 -8.81 -22.08
CA GLU A 176 12.91 -8.93 -20.65
C GLU A 176 11.78 -9.64 -19.91
N ALA A 177 10.55 -9.39 -20.34
CA ALA A 177 9.38 -10.03 -19.76
C ALA A 177 9.36 -11.54 -20.04
N GLU A 178 9.62 -11.96 -21.29
CA GLU A 178 9.71 -13.37 -21.68
C GLU A 178 10.82 -14.08 -20.90
N ALA A 179 12.01 -13.49 -20.81
CA ALA A 179 13.12 -14.07 -20.05
C ALA A 179 12.80 -14.25 -18.56
N LYS A 180 12.08 -13.31 -17.96
CA LYS A 180 11.62 -13.42 -16.56
C LYS A 180 10.58 -14.52 -16.40
N ALA A 181 9.66 -14.69 -17.34
CA ALA A 181 8.67 -15.77 -17.30
C ALA A 181 9.35 -17.15 -17.36
N GLU A 182 10.28 -17.35 -18.29
CA GLU A 182 11.05 -18.61 -18.42
C GLU A 182 11.85 -18.91 -17.16
N GLN A 183 12.48 -17.88 -16.58
CA GLN A 183 13.22 -18.03 -15.34
C GLN A 183 12.31 -18.42 -14.17
N LEU A 184 11.12 -17.83 -14.08
CA LEU A 184 10.13 -18.16 -13.04
C LEU A 184 9.73 -19.64 -13.14
N CYS A 185 9.32 -20.10 -14.33
CA CYS A 185 8.96 -21.49 -14.56
C CYS A 185 10.10 -22.44 -14.17
N THR A 186 11.34 -22.10 -14.53
CA THR A 186 12.53 -22.90 -14.17
C THR A 186 12.74 -22.95 -12.65
N ASN A 187 12.58 -21.83 -11.97
CA ASN A 187 12.77 -21.75 -10.50
C ASN A 187 11.68 -22.52 -9.76
N VAL A 188 10.43 -22.41 -10.20
CA VAL A 188 9.31 -23.16 -9.62
C VAL A 188 9.54 -24.67 -9.78
N GLN A 189 9.89 -25.13 -10.98
CA GLN A 189 10.17 -26.55 -11.23
C GLN A 189 11.29 -27.09 -10.35
N LYS A 190 12.38 -26.33 -10.15
CA LYS A 190 13.51 -26.75 -9.28
C LYS A 190 13.10 -26.83 -7.82
N THR A 191 12.35 -25.86 -7.33
CA THR A 191 11.98 -25.78 -5.91
C THR A 191 10.98 -26.87 -5.54
N LEU A 192 10.01 -27.15 -6.40
CA LEU A 192 8.95 -28.12 -6.13
C LEU A 192 9.33 -29.55 -6.50
N SER A 193 10.43 -29.78 -7.24
CA SER A 193 10.96 -31.12 -7.56
C SER A 193 11.81 -31.73 -6.48
N GLY A 194 12.16 -31.02 -5.42
CA GLY A 194 13.11 -31.44 -4.39
C GLY A 194 12.64 -32.63 -3.53
N ASP A 195 11.34 -32.88 -3.40
CA ASP A 195 10.74 -33.92 -2.54
C ASP A 195 9.96 -35.01 -3.31
N GLY A 196 10.28 -35.22 -4.59
CA GLY A 196 9.71 -36.33 -5.37
C GLY A 196 8.34 -36.07 -5.99
N ALA A 197 7.77 -34.89 -5.86
CA ALA A 197 6.59 -34.44 -6.59
C ALA A 197 7.02 -33.45 -7.69
N VAL A 198 6.67 -33.74 -8.94
CA VAL A 198 6.89 -32.82 -10.07
C VAL A 198 5.64 -31.95 -10.18
N ILE A 199 5.75 -30.69 -9.81
CA ILE A 199 4.69 -29.69 -10.04
C ILE A 199 5.13 -28.87 -11.25
N VAL A 200 4.29 -28.79 -12.25
CA VAL A 200 4.51 -28.03 -13.50
C VAL A 200 3.66 -26.75 -13.41
N VAL A 201 4.26 -25.64 -13.78
CA VAL A 201 3.59 -24.32 -13.88
C VAL A 201 3.75 -23.84 -15.32
N THR A 202 2.66 -23.42 -15.91
CA THR A 202 2.61 -22.83 -17.26
C THR A 202 2.38 -21.32 -17.19
#